data_c0ebb86a1fccb4c9010092a595e38cf5
#
_entry.id   c0ebb86a1fccb4c9010092a595e38cf5
#
_cell.length_a   1.000
_cell.length_b   1.000
_cell.length_c   1.000
_cell.angle_alpha   90.00
_cell.angle_beta   90.00
_cell.angle_gamma   90.00
#
_symmetry.space_group_name_H-M   'P 1'
#
loop_
_entity.id
_entity.type
_entity.pdbx_description
1 polymer ?
#
loop_
_entity_poly.entity_id
_entity_poly.type
_entity_poly.pdbx_seq_one_letter_code
_entity_poly.pdbx_strand_id
1 'polypeptide(L)'
;MIRIYYYEVVRSAPKTVWLRQVATVEAFVLRTFDFARIPVQGGFVNDTIIPCRLHKDGGLYVRGHQVHRYYGEVHDPRYDS
;
A
#
# COMPACT_ATOMS: atom_id res chain seq x y z
N MET A 1 12.59 7.09 -11.22
CA MET A 1 11.14 6.78 -11.23
C MET A 1 10.76 6.16 -9.89
N ILE A 2 9.79 6.74 -9.22
CA ILE A 2 9.31 6.19 -7.95
C ILE A 2 8.23 5.18 -8.26
N ARG A 3 8.39 3.94 -7.77
CA ARG A 3 7.36 2.91 -7.84
C ARG A 3 6.65 2.81 -6.51
N ILE A 4 5.34 2.87 -6.54
CA ILE A 4 4.51 2.70 -5.35
C ILE A 4 3.83 1.33 -5.46
N TYR A 5 4.00 0.53 -4.41
CA TYR A 5 3.36 -0.77 -4.29
C TYR A 5 2.26 -0.68 -3.23
N TYR A 6 1.14 -1.31 -3.52
CA TYR A 6 0.02 -1.36 -2.59
C TYR A 6 -0.20 -2.79 -2.13
N TYR A 7 -0.55 -2.93 -0.85
CA TYR A 7 -0.82 -4.20 -0.22
C TYR A 7 -2.15 -4.14 0.50
N GLU A 8 -2.85 -5.25 0.50
CA GLU A 8 -4.08 -5.40 1.27
C GLU A 8 -3.80 -6.28 2.49
N VAL A 9 -4.35 -5.88 3.65
CA VAL A 9 -4.29 -6.69 4.86
C VAL A 9 -5.30 -7.81 4.71
N VAL A 10 -4.81 -9.05 4.55
CA VAL A 10 -5.67 -10.23 4.38
C VAL A 10 -5.91 -10.95 5.70
N ARG A 11 -5.10 -10.68 6.70
CA ARG A 11 -5.25 -11.23 8.05
C ARG A 11 -4.53 -10.34 9.04
N SER A 12 -5.02 -10.26 10.27
CA SER A 12 -4.37 -9.50 11.33
C SER A 12 -4.39 -10.25 12.65
N ALA A 13 -3.35 -10.03 13.43
CA ALA A 13 -3.21 -10.48 14.81
C ALA A 13 -2.62 -9.33 15.62
N PRO A 14 -2.58 -9.41 16.96
CA PRO A 14 -2.14 -8.26 17.78
C PRO A 14 -0.76 -7.71 17.44
N LYS A 15 0.17 -8.54 16.96
CA LYS A 15 1.54 -8.12 16.67
C LYS A 15 1.99 -8.41 15.24
N THR A 16 1.10 -8.91 14.40
CA THR A 16 1.44 -9.31 13.03
C THR A 16 0.27 -9.02 12.12
N VAL A 17 0.57 -8.50 10.94
CA VAL A 17 -0.39 -8.41 9.85
C VAL A 17 0.15 -9.19 8.66
N TRP A 18 -0.75 -9.77 7.89
CA TRP A 18 -0.42 -10.48 6.66
C TRP A 18 -0.90 -9.64 5.49
N LEU A 19 0.04 -9.36 4.60
CA LEU A 19 -0.19 -8.49 3.45
C LEU A 19 -0.11 -9.29 2.16
N ARG A 20 -0.93 -8.90 1.20
CA ARG A 20 -0.88 -9.44 -0.14
C ARG A 20 -0.94 -8.31 -1.13
N GLN A 21 -0.01 -8.30 -2.09
CA GLN A 21 0.11 -7.22 -3.05
C GLN A 21 -1.09 -7.17 -3.98
N VAL A 22 -1.61 -5.97 -4.21
CA VAL A 22 -2.71 -5.74 -5.14
C VAL A 22 -2.23 -5.02 -6.38
N ALA A 23 -2.94 -5.26 -7.48
CA ALA A 23 -2.73 -4.55 -8.72
C ALA A 23 -3.14 -3.09 -8.59
N THR A 24 -2.66 -2.27 -9.49
CA THR A 24 -3.02 -0.86 -9.58
C THR A 24 -3.64 -0.57 -10.93
N VAL A 25 -4.50 0.43 -10.97
CA VAL A 25 -5.04 0.97 -12.21
C VAL A 25 -4.72 2.45 -12.28
N GLU A 26 -4.62 2.96 -13.49
CA GLU A 26 -4.38 4.37 -13.73
C GLU A 26 -5.69 5.13 -13.62
N ALA A 27 -5.68 6.23 -12.88
CA ALA A 27 -6.86 7.08 -12.69
C ALA A 27 -6.46 8.53 -12.84
N PHE A 28 -7.34 9.33 -13.47
CA PHE A 28 -7.11 10.75 -13.61
C PHE A 28 -7.44 11.46 -12.28
N VAL A 29 -6.52 12.28 -11.82
CA VAL A 29 -6.64 13.03 -10.58
C VAL A 29 -6.84 14.50 -10.91
N LEU A 30 -8.05 15.01 -10.69
CA LEU A 30 -8.39 16.41 -11.00
C LEU A 30 -7.50 17.41 -10.28
N ARG A 31 -7.15 17.12 -9.03
CA ARG A 31 -6.37 18.03 -8.19
C ARG A 31 -4.97 18.31 -8.77
N THR A 32 -4.38 17.33 -9.43
CA THR A 32 -3.04 17.46 -10.03
C THR A 32 -3.06 17.57 -11.53
N PHE A 33 -4.21 17.40 -12.17
CA PHE A 33 -4.36 17.30 -13.63
C PHE A 33 -3.43 16.25 -14.23
N ASP A 34 -3.28 15.13 -13.54
CA ASP A 34 -2.39 14.06 -13.95
C ASP A 34 -2.99 12.71 -13.62
N PHE A 35 -2.39 11.67 -14.15
CA PHE A 35 -2.78 10.30 -13.86
C PHE A 35 -1.97 9.78 -12.68
N ALA A 36 -2.62 9.04 -11.81
CA ALA A 36 -1.99 8.34 -10.71
C ALA A 36 -2.43 6.89 -10.68
N ARG A 37 -1.61 6.04 -10.09
CA ARG A 37 -1.97 4.64 -9.90
C ARG A 37 -2.65 4.46 -8.57
N ILE A 38 -3.82 3.82 -8.59
CA ILE A 38 -4.59 3.52 -7.39
C ILE A 38 -4.74 2.01 -7.24
N PRO A 39 -4.81 1.51 -5.98
CA PRO A 39 -4.94 0.08 -5.75
C PRO A 39 -6.33 -0.43 -6.11
N VAL A 40 -6.38 -1.67 -6.57
CA VAL A 40 -7.64 -2.38 -6.84
C VAL A 40 -7.91 -3.31 -5.67
N GLN A 41 -8.95 -3.02 -4.90
CA GLN A 41 -9.33 -3.87 -3.79
C GLN A 41 -9.65 -5.29 -4.27
N GLY A 42 -9.03 -6.29 -3.64
CA GLY A 42 -9.19 -7.69 -4.03
C GLY A 42 -8.49 -8.07 -5.32
N GLY A 43 -7.83 -7.12 -5.99
CA GLY A 43 -7.10 -7.37 -7.24
C GLY A 43 -5.68 -7.86 -7.01
N PHE A 44 -5.52 -9.03 -6.41
CA PHE A 44 -4.21 -9.56 -6.05
C PHE A 44 -3.38 -9.92 -7.27
N VAL A 45 -2.09 -9.57 -7.24
CA VAL A 45 -1.17 -9.82 -8.36
C VAL A 45 -0.56 -11.22 -8.29
N ASN A 46 -0.56 -11.85 -7.11
CA ASN A 46 -0.01 -13.19 -6.89
C ASN A 46 -0.62 -13.81 -5.62
N ASP A 47 -0.21 -15.03 -5.30
CA ASP A 47 -0.68 -15.75 -4.11
C ASP A 47 0.24 -15.58 -2.90
N THR A 48 1.28 -14.77 -3.03
CA THR A 48 2.26 -14.57 -1.96
C THR A 48 1.67 -13.73 -0.83
N ILE A 49 1.64 -14.28 0.36
CA ILE A 49 1.21 -13.58 1.57
C ILE A 49 2.46 -13.26 2.38
N ILE A 50 2.62 -11.99 2.73
CA ILE A 50 3.81 -11.48 3.42
C ILE A 50 3.44 -11.23 4.88
N PRO A 51 3.98 -12.00 5.83
CA PRO A 51 3.79 -11.69 7.23
C PRO A 51 4.66 -10.49 7.62
N CYS A 52 4.04 -9.49 8.24
CA CYS A 52 4.73 -8.29 8.68
C CYS A 52 4.50 -8.10 10.16
N ARG A 53 5.58 -8.12 10.92
CA ARG A 53 5.51 -7.90 12.36
C ARG A 53 5.45 -6.40 12.66
N LEU A 54 4.57 -6.02 13.59
CA LEU A 54 4.54 -4.67 14.11
C LEU A 54 5.83 -4.41 14.91
N HIS A 55 6.52 -3.34 14.56
CA HIS A 55 7.69 -2.88 15.30
C HIS A 55 7.27 -2.09 16.53
N LYS A 56 8.23 -1.88 17.45
CA LYS A 56 7.98 -1.16 18.70
C LYS A 56 7.50 0.27 18.48
N ASP A 57 7.88 0.88 17.35
CA ASP A 57 7.44 2.22 16.96
C ASP A 57 6.05 2.25 16.32
N GLY A 58 5.39 1.09 16.22
CA GLY A 58 4.10 0.96 15.55
C GLY A 58 4.19 0.85 14.04
N GLY A 59 5.40 0.85 13.48
CA GLY A 59 5.61 0.77 12.03
C GLY A 59 5.52 -0.65 11.49
N LEU A 60 5.12 -0.74 10.22
CA LEU A 60 5.16 -1.97 9.43
C LEU A 60 6.22 -1.82 8.34
N TYR A 61 6.96 -2.89 8.10
CA TYR A 61 8.04 -2.88 7.10
C TYR A 61 7.91 -4.09 6.20
N VAL A 62 8.01 -3.86 4.90
CA VAL A 62 8.07 -4.90 3.87
C VAL A 62 9.42 -4.78 3.19
N ARG A 63 10.24 -5.83 3.26
CA ARG A 63 11.57 -5.87 2.65
C ARG A 63 12.44 -4.67 3.02
N GLY A 64 12.36 -4.24 4.29
CA GLY A 64 13.12 -3.10 4.79
C GLY A 64 12.53 -1.73 4.48
N HIS A 65 11.43 -1.67 3.76
CA HIS A 65 10.75 -0.42 3.44
C HIS A 65 9.52 -0.25 4.32
N GLN A 66 9.39 0.92 4.93
CA GLN A 66 8.22 1.23 5.74
C GLN A 66 6.98 1.34 4.86
N VAL A 67 5.90 0.72 5.29
CA VAL A 67 4.60 0.82 4.62
C VAL A 67 3.68 1.73 5.43
N HIS A 68 2.90 2.52 4.71
CA HIS A 68 1.96 3.47 5.29
C HIS A 68 0.54 3.08 4.92
N ARG A 69 -0.39 3.41 5.79
CA ARG A 69 -1.78 3.12 5.54
C ARG A 69 -2.32 3.96 4.39
N TYR A 70 -3.05 3.31 3.48
CA TYR A 70 -3.77 3.98 2.41
C TYR A 70 -5.22 4.22 2.85
N TYR A 71 -5.66 5.45 2.72
CA TYR A 71 -6.98 5.89 3.20
C TYR A 71 -8.00 6.13 2.08
N GLY A 72 -7.80 5.52 0.92
CA GLY A 72 -8.72 5.66 -0.21
C GLY A 72 -8.51 6.89 -1.06
N GLU A 73 -7.54 7.72 -0.74
CA GLU A 73 -7.13 8.86 -1.57
C GLU A 73 -5.90 8.50 -2.38
N VAL A 74 -5.76 9.15 -3.53
CA VAL A 74 -4.54 9.02 -4.33
C VAL A 74 -3.45 9.83 -3.66
N HIS A 75 -2.44 9.14 -3.15
CA HIS A 75 -1.27 9.77 -2.54
C HIS A 75 -0.21 10.08 -3.60
N ASP A 76 0.01 11.35 -3.85
CA ASP A 76 1.23 11.80 -4.47
C ASP A 76 2.20 12.13 -3.33
N PRO A 77 3.39 11.50 -3.27
CA PRO A 77 4.35 11.76 -2.20
C PRO A 77 4.72 13.23 -2.04
N ARG A 78 4.56 14.03 -3.09
CA ARG A 78 4.83 15.47 -3.05
C ARG A 78 3.79 16.25 -2.24
N TYR A 79 2.61 15.68 -2.02
CA TYR A 79 1.50 16.31 -1.31
C TYR A 79 1.14 15.57 -0.02
N ASP A 80 1.87 14.55 0.30
CA ASP A 80 1.67 13.80 1.52
C ASP A 80 2.34 14.56 2.66
N SER A 81 1.55 15.15 3.48
CA SER A 81 2.01 15.94 4.61
C SER A 81 1.97 15.14 5.91
#